data_af0cc2ec9d9ab25ad1ce4a61973ff6af
#
_entry.id   af0cc2ec9d9ab25ad1ce4a61973ff6af
#
_cell.length_a   1.000
_cell.length_b   1.000
_cell.length_c   1.000
_cell.angle_alpha   90.00
_cell.angle_beta   90.00
_cell.angle_gamma   90.00
#
_symmetry.space_group_name_H-M   'P 1'
#
loop_
_entity.id
_entity.type
_entity.pdbx_description
1 polymer ?
#
loop_
_entity_poly.entity_id
_entity_poly.type
_entity_poly.pdbx_seq_one_letter_code
_entity_poly.pdbx_strand_id
1 'polypeptide(L)'
;MTKLIIDGPNKLSGTIEISGAKNSVVALIPAAILCDDYVTIDNVPDITDTKALLEILKVLKATYSYKSNFLKIDVSKVENQVIEEALAKKLRASYYFMGALLSKYHHVEMFFPGGCKIGKRPIDYHLKGFETLGAKVTIDGDKYIIDAEELNGADITFDFPSVGATINIMLAAVKANGQTRIFNAAKEPEIVNVADFLKSMGAKIKGAGTDTIIITGVKKLSKGNIYTIPDRIEAGTYIIAGALAGEDLVIDKIEPKHLTSLLETLKNMNINYVLEENSIIISKQTNLLPVNITSSVYPGFVTDLGQTMQTLLTQANGISTFTETIYETRMGHIEYLNKMGANIANTSNKAFITGPTPLSGAHVKASDLRAGAALVLAGLIADGKTIIDEADHILRGYENINIKLSKVGAKIRIEE
;
A
#
# COMPACT_ATOMS: atom_id res chain seq x y z
N MET A 1 -19.77 -4.91 -13.84
CA MET A 1 -19.18 -3.90 -12.92
C MET A 1 -19.34 -4.45 -11.52
N THR A 2 -18.25 -4.82 -10.90
CA THR A 2 -18.23 -5.55 -9.63
C THR A 2 -18.82 -4.71 -8.49
N LYS A 3 -19.76 -5.28 -7.77
CA LYS A 3 -20.41 -4.69 -6.59
C LYS A 3 -20.09 -5.51 -5.35
N LEU A 4 -20.01 -4.82 -4.22
CA LEU A 4 -19.91 -5.47 -2.93
C LEU A 4 -21.15 -5.11 -2.13
N ILE A 5 -21.84 -6.13 -1.61
CA ILE A 5 -23.11 -5.98 -0.90
C ILE A 5 -22.92 -6.45 0.55
N ILE A 6 -23.35 -5.61 1.49
CA ILE A 6 -23.27 -5.89 2.92
C ILE A 6 -24.66 -5.71 3.53
N ASP A 7 -25.12 -6.72 4.22
CA ASP A 7 -26.37 -6.68 5.00
C ASP A 7 -25.98 -6.51 6.48
N GLY A 8 -26.12 -5.30 7.03
CA GLY A 8 -25.76 -4.96 8.41
C GLY A 8 -26.96 -4.75 9.34
N PRO A 9 -26.75 -4.48 10.63
CA PRO A 9 -25.44 -4.50 11.29
C PRO A 9 -24.90 -5.91 11.53
N ASN A 10 -23.57 -6.04 11.60
CA ASN A 10 -22.86 -7.30 11.80
C ASN A 10 -22.14 -7.31 13.15
N LYS A 11 -21.86 -8.51 13.67
CA LYS A 11 -20.98 -8.79 14.80
C LYS A 11 -19.88 -9.70 14.32
N LEU A 12 -18.63 -9.31 14.58
CA LEU A 12 -17.47 -10.02 14.10
C LEU A 12 -16.77 -10.76 15.22
N SER A 13 -16.62 -12.08 15.07
CA SER A 13 -15.85 -12.93 16.01
C SER A 13 -15.10 -14.03 15.25
N GLY A 14 -14.02 -14.53 15.84
CA GLY A 14 -13.14 -15.49 15.19
C GLY A 14 -11.84 -14.84 14.73
N THR A 15 -11.14 -15.44 13.75
CA THR A 15 -9.79 -15.03 13.37
C THR A 15 -9.72 -14.62 11.91
N ILE A 16 -9.10 -13.46 11.67
CA ILE A 16 -8.68 -12.99 10.34
C ILE A 16 -7.16 -13.05 10.27
N GLU A 17 -6.63 -13.84 9.33
CA GLU A 17 -5.20 -13.87 9.02
C GLU A 17 -4.85 -12.77 8.01
N ILE A 18 -3.80 -12.01 8.29
CA ILE A 18 -3.32 -10.94 7.42
C ILE A 18 -2.48 -11.47 6.28
N SER A 19 -2.73 -10.98 5.09
CA SER A 19 -1.98 -11.30 3.87
C SER A 19 -0.66 -10.54 3.79
N GLY A 20 0.19 -10.93 2.83
CA GLY A 20 1.40 -10.18 2.53
C GLY A 20 1.13 -8.76 2.05
N ALA A 21 2.05 -7.86 2.38
CA ALA A 21 1.91 -6.44 2.12
C ALA A 21 1.89 -6.13 0.62
N LYS A 22 0.74 -5.63 0.14
CA LYS A 22 0.61 -5.10 -1.22
C LYS A 22 1.74 -4.14 -1.56
N ASN A 23 2.01 -3.18 -0.67
CA ASN A 23 3.00 -2.13 -0.91
C ASN A 23 4.45 -2.66 -0.96
N SER A 24 4.73 -3.82 -0.38
CA SER A 24 6.00 -4.55 -0.60
C SER A 24 6.02 -5.21 -1.97
N VAL A 25 5.00 -6.00 -2.29
CA VAL A 25 4.97 -6.84 -3.51
C VAL A 25 5.06 -6.01 -4.78
N VAL A 26 4.43 -4.83 -4.82
CA VAL A 26 4.51 -3.94 -6.00
C VAL A 26 5.92 -3.41 -6.29
N ALA A 27 6.84 -3.53 -5.34
CA ALA A 27 8.26 -3.19 -5.50
C ALA A 27 9.15 -4.44 -5.57
N LEU A 28 8.83 -5.52 -4.84
CA LEU A 28 9.58 -6.78 -4.86
C LEU A 28 9.57 -7.44 -6.25
N ILE A 29 8.41 -7.42 -6.94
CA ILE A 29 8.29 -8.00 -8.27
C ILE A 29 9.19 -7.29 -9.30
N PRO A 30 9.18 -5.94 -9.44
CA PRO A 30 10.16 -5.24 -10.26
C PRO A 30 11.61 -5.45 -9.84
N ALA A 31 11.91 -5.50 -8.51
CA ALA A 31 13.24 -5.75 -7.99
C ALA A 31 13.81 -7.11 -8.44
N ALA A 32 12.96 -8.11 -8.68
CA ALA A 32 13.36 -9.43 -9.17
C ALA A 32 14.16 -9.36 -10.49
N ILE A 33 13.86 -8.37 -11.35
CA ILE A 33 14.55 -8.18 -12.65
C ILE A 33 16.04 -7.95 -12.49
N LEU A 34 16.47 -7.40 -11.35
CA LEU A 34 17.89 -7.12 -11.07
C LEU A 34 18.73 -8.38 -10.90
N CYS A 35 18.11 -9.50 -10.60
CA CYS A 35 18.76 -10.80 -10.56
C CYS A 35 19.17 -11.27 -11.98
N ASP A 36 20.12 -12.18 -12.07
CA ASP A 36 20.57 -12.78 -13.33
C ASP A 36 20.11 -14.24 -13.50
N ASP A 37 19.33 -14.78 -12.56
CA ASP A 37 18.89 -16.17 -12.51
C ASP A 37 17.39 -16.25 -12.12
N TYR A 38 17.05 -16.81 -10.99
CA TYR A 38 15.69 -16.83 -10.45
C TYR A 38 15.63 -16.34 -9.01
N VAL A 39 14.46 -15.88 -8.62
CA VAL A 39 14.14 -15.49 -7.24
C VAL A 39 12.85 -16.14 -6.77
N THR A 40 12.67 -16.18 -5.45
CA THR A 40 11.41 -16.62 -4.82
C THR A 40 10.89 -15.56 -3.85
N ILE A 41 9.59 -15.35 -3.88
CA ILE A 41 8.89 -14.42 -3.00
C ILE A 41 7.75 -15.20 -2.34
N ASP A 42 7.79 -15.30 -1.03
CA ASP A 42 6.75 -15.93 -0.23
C ASP A 42 5.71 -14.93 0.25
N ASN A 43 4.52 -15.40 0.62
CA ASN A 43 3.43 -14.60 1.14
C ASN A 43 3.00 -13.46 0.18
N VAL A 44 2.99 -13.74 -1.11
CA VAL A 44 2.52 -12.79 -2.14
C VAL A 44 0.99 -12.81 -2.17
N PRO A 45 0.30 -11.67 -1.93
CA PRO A 45 -1.17 -11.66 -1.93
C PRO A 45 -1.75 -11.84 -3.34
N ASP A 46 -2.85 -12.60 -3.45
CA ASP A 46 -3.60 -12.76 -4.70
C ASP A 46 -4.57 -11.59 -4.90
N ILE A 47 -4.03 -10.48 -5.37
CA ILE A 47 -4.73 -9.24 -5.64
C ILE A 47 -4.55 -8.81 -7.09
N THR A 48 -5.43 -7.94 -7.58
CA THR A 48 -5.39 -7.46 -8.97
C THR A 48 -4.07 -6.76 -9.31
N ASP A 49 -3.50 -6.00 -8.36
CA ASP A 49 -2.23 -5.31 -8.57
C ASP A 49 -1.06 -6.29 -8.75
N THR A 50 -1.04 -7.42 -8.03
CA THR A 50 -0.06 -8.52 -8.25
C THR A 50 -0.18 -9.08 -9.67
N LYS A 51 -1.40 -9.39 -10.11
CA LYS A 51 -1.66 -9.93 -11.46
C LYS A 51 -1.19 -8.97 -12.55
N ALA A 52 -1.43 -7.67 -12.39
CA ALA A 52 -0.99 -6.65 -13.34
C ALA A 52 0.54 -6.60 -13.49
N LEU A 53 1.29 -6.74 -12.38
CA LEU A 53 2.76 -6.79 -12.43
C LEU A 53 3.28 -8.06 -13.10
N LEU A 54 2.62 -9.20 -12.87
CA LEU A 54 2.97 -10.46 -13.54
C LEU A 54 2.74 -10.39 -15.06
N GLU A 55 1.76 -9.62 -15.53
CA GLU A 55 1.58 -9.35 -16.96
C GLU A 55 2.75 -8.52 -17.54
N ILE A 56 3.24 -7.50 -16.81
CA ILE A 56 4.43 -6.75 -17.22
C ILE A 56 5.66 -7.66 -17.31
N LEU A 57 5.86 -8.55 -16.33
CA LEU A 57 6.96 -9.53 -16.38
C LEU A 57 6.91 -10.42 -17.64
N LYS A 58 5.72 -10.83 -18.10
CA LYS A 58 5.58 -11.60 -19.36
C LYS A 58 6.03 -10.81 -20.59
N VAL A 59 5.67 -9.51 -20.65
CA VAL A 59 6.14 -8.64 -21.73
C VAL A 59 7.66 -8.56 -21.74
N LEU A 60 8.28 -8.46 -20.56
CA LEU A 60 9.73 -8.45 -20.39
C LEU A 60 10.37 -9.85 -20.56
N LYS A 61 9.64 -10.87 -21.02
CA LYS A 61 10.10 -12.26 -21.24
C LYS A 61 10.53 -13.02 -19.96
N ALA A 62 10.18 -12.54 -18.77
CA ALA A 62 10.33 -13.34 -17.56
C ALA A 62 9.31 -14.47 -17.55
N THR A 63 9.69 -15.63 -16.99
CA THR A 63 8.76 -16.72 -16.70
C THR A 63 8.52 -16.81 -15.20
N TYR A 64 7.33 -17.24 -14.80
CA TYR A 64 7.01 -17.38 -13.39
C TYR A 64 6.06 -18.53 -13.10
N SER A 65 6.10 -18.98 -11.85
CA SER A 65 5.10 -19.87 -11.26
C SER A 65 4.54 -19.18 -10.01
N TYR A 66 3.21 -19.01 -9.96
CA TYR A 66 2.52 -18.40 -8.83
C TYR A 66 1.43 -19.34 -8.34
N LYS A 67 1.56 -19.85 -7.12
CA LYS A 67 0.61 -20.78 -6.50
C LYS A 67 0.66 -20.66 -4.98
N SER A 68 -0.52 -20.61 -4.35
CA SER A 68 -0.66 -20.58 -2.88
C SER A 68 0.20 -19.49 -2.23
N ASN A 69 0.13 -18.26 -2.76
CA ASN A 69 0.88 -17.10 -2.29
C ASN A 69 2.43 -17.23 -2.39
N PHE A 70 2.91 -18.27 -3.06
CA PHE A 70 4.32 -18.44 -3.38
C PHE A 70 4.59 -18.12 -4.85
N LEU A 71 5.52 -17.19 -5.10
CA LEU A 71 5.90 -16.72 -6.43
C LEU A 71 7.37 -17.04 -6.69
N LYS A 72 7.65 -17.83 -7.73
CA LYS A 72 8.98 -18.03 -8.28
C LYS A 72 9.06 -17.30 -9.62
N ILE A 73 10.08 -16.47 -9.82
CA ILE A 73 10.32 -15.68 -11.05
C ILE A 73 11.67 -16.08 -11.60
N ASP A 74 11.71 -16.55 -12.83
CA ASP A 74 12.93 -16.80 -13.59
C ASP A 74 13.14 -15.60 -14.54
N VAL A 75 14.24 -14.89 -14.34
CA VAL A 75 14.60 -13.67 -15.08
C VAL A 75 15.81 -13.89 -16.01
N SER A 76 16.25 -15.14 -16.20
CA SER A 76 17.42 -15.47 -17.04
C SER A 76 17.24 -15.08 -18.50
N LYS A 77 15.99 -14.94 -18.97
CA LYS A 77 15.62 -14.59 -20.35
C LYS A 77 14.95 -13.21 -20.46
N VAL A 78 15.03 -12.41 -19.40
CA VAL A 78 14.43 -11.06 -19.43
C VAL A 78 15.12 -10.21 -20.49
N GLU A 79 14.30 -9.54 -21.30
CA GLU A 79 14.69 -8.58 -22.32
C GLU A 79 14.15 -7.20 -21.96
N ASN A 80 14.89 -6.16 -22.33
CA ASN A 80 14.41 -4.80 -22.19
C ASN A 80 13.36 -4.50 -23.27
N GLN A 81 12.12 -4.37 -22.89
CA GLN A 81 10.99 -4.09 -23.76
C GLN A 81 10.26 -2.83 -23.27
N VAL A 82 9.64 -2.11 -24.19
CA VAL A 82 8.77 -0.97 -23.85
C VAL A 82 7.58 -1.45 -23.03
N ILE A 83 7.33 -0.77 -21.89
CA ILE A 83 6.11 -1.02 -21.10
C ILE A 83 5.00 -0.15 -21.69
N GLU A 84 4.13 -0.79 -22.47
CA GLU A 84 3.05 -0.17 -23.21
C GLU A 84 2.02 0.52 -22.30
N GLU A 85 1.32 1.51 -22.86
CA GLU A 85 0.35 2.35 -22.17
C GLU A 85 -0.73 1.54 -21.43
N ALA A 86 -1.27 0.51 -22.07
CA ALA A 86 -2.32 -0.34 -21.51
C ALA A 86 -1.89 -1.05 -20.21
N LEU A 87 -0.60 -1.39 -20.08
CA LEU A 87 -0.04 -2.02 -18.87
C LEU A 87 0.43 -0.98 -17.86
N ALA A 88 1.11 0.07 -18.32
CA ALA A 88 1.58 1.15 -17.44
C ALA A 88 0.41 1.83 -16.70
N LYS A 89 -0.72 2.04 -17.39
CA LYS A 89 -1.92 2.66 -16.81
C LYS A 89 -2.73 1.77 -15.88
N LYS A 90 -2.58 0.43 -15.92
CA LYS A 90 -3.28 -0.47 -14.99
C LYS A 90 -2.89 -0.23 -13.54
N LEU A 91 -1.63 0.09 -13.29
CA LEU A 91 -1.07 0.19 -11.96
C LEU A 91 -0.05 1.33 -11.88
N ARG A 92 -0.25 2.26 -10.94
CA ARG A 92 0.72 3.34 -10.74
C ARG A 92 2.12 2.82 -10.38
N ALA A 93 2.21 1.80 -9.53
CA ALA A 93 3.48 1.22 -9.08
C ALA A 93 4.30 0.56 -10.21
N SER A 94 3.77 0.51 -11.45
CA SER A 94 4.55 0.13 -12.64
C SER A 94 5.83 0.97 -12.80
N TYR A 95 5.88 2.19 -12.24
CA TYR A 95 7.07 3.02 -12.26
C TYR A 95 8.29 2.38 -11.56
N TYR A 96 8.13 1.38 -10.69
CA TYR A 96 9.28 0.68 -10.10
C TYR A 96 10.09 -0.11 -11.12
N PHE A 97 9.50 -0.47 -12.24
CA PHE A 97 10.25 -1.05 -13.35
C PHE A 97 11.28 -0.08 -13.94
N MET A 98 11.08 1.25 -13.83
CA MET A 98 12.05 2.23 -14.31
C MET A 98 13.41 2.02 -13.64
N GLY A 99 13.47 2.02 -12.31
CA GLY A 99 14.74 1.85 -11.59
C GLY A 99 15.37 0.49 -11.82
N ALA A 100 14.56 -0.58 -11.88
CA ALA A 100 15.06 -1.93 -12.12
C ALA A 100 15.63 -2.11 -13.55
N LEU A 101 14.92 -1.64 -14.59
CA LEU A 101 15.36 -1.74 -15.97
C LEU A 101 16.55 -0.81 -16.23
N LEU A 102 16.53 0.43 -15.72
CA LEU A 102 17.64 1.37 -15.84
C LEU A 102 18.91 0.79 -15.21
N SER A 103 18.82 0.17 -14.05
CA SER A 103 19.95 -0.48 -13.37
C SER A 103 20.53 -1.67 -14.15
N LYS A 104 19.67 -2.42 -14.84
CA LYS A 104 20.09 -3.66 -15.55
C LYS A 104 20.53 -3.41 -16.98
N TYR A 105 19.84 -2.50 -17.67
CA TYR A 105 20.00 -2.30 -19.12
C TYR A 105 20.50 -0.91 -19.51
N HIS A 106 20.63 0.01 -18.54
CA HIS A 106 21.01 1.42 -18.77
C HIS A 106 20.03 2.16 -19.70
N HIS A 107 18.87 1.57 -19.95
CA HIS A 107 17.81 2.13 -20.79
C HIS A 107 16.45 1.66 -20.29
N VAL A 108 15.47 2.55 -20.28
CA VAL A 108 14.06 2.21 -20.08
C VAL A 108 13.17 3.14 -20.88
N GLU A 109 12.18 2.57 -21.56
CA GLU A 109 11.09 3.28 -22.21
C GLU A 109 9.77 2.80 -21.63
N MET A 110 8.96 3.74 -21.14
CA MET A 110 7.72 3.42 -20.43
C MET A 110 6.70 4.54 -20.56
N PHE A 111 5.45 4.19 -20.85
CA PHE A 111 4.34 5.14 -20.81
C PHE A 111 4.05 5.61 -19.38
N PHE A 112 3.44 6.79 -19.26
CA PHE A 112 3.13 7.39 -17.97
C PHE A 112 2.28 6.43 -17.11
N PRO A 113 2.68 6.19 -15.86
CA PRO A 113 1.97 5.28 -14.97
C PRO A 113 0.59 5.81 -14.61
N GLY A 114 -0.40 4.94 -14.61
CA GLY A 114 -1.78 5.24 -14.22
C GLY A 114 -2.01 5.24 -12.70
N GLY A 115 -3.20 4.88 -12.28
CA GLY A 115 -3.62 4.70 -10.88
C GLY A 115 -4.78 5.59 -10.45
N CYS A 116 -5.22 5.45 -9.20
CA CYS A 116 -6.34 6.18 -8.63
C CYS A 116 -6.05 7.70 -8.55
N LYS A 117 -7.09 8.51 -8.81
CA LYS A 117 -7.03 9.98 -8.74
C LYS A 117 -7.20 10.45 -7.29
N ILE A 118 -6.17 10.32 -6.47
CA ILE A 118 -6.16 10.75 -5.05
C ILE A 118 -5.34 12.03 -4.83
N GLY A 119 -5.20 12.88 -5.84
CA GLY A 119 -4.39 14.11 -5.82
C GLY A 119 -3.18 14.05 -6.74
N LYS A 120 -2.41 15.14 -6.77
CA LYS A 120 -1.15 15.23 -7.53
C LYS A 120 -0.13 14.28 -6.91
N ARG A 121 0.46 13.42 -7.72
CA ARG A 121 1.48 12.45 -7.32
C ARG A 121 2.61 12.48 -8.35
N PRO A 122 3.37 13.57 -8.39
CA PRO A 122 4.46 13.73 -9.35
C PRO A 122 5.52 12.64 -9.13
N ILE A 123 6.26 12.30 -10.19
CA ILE A 123 7.41 11.38 -10.12
C ILE A 123 8.74 12.13 -10.33
N ASP A 124 8.72 13.44 -10.11
CA ASP A 124 9.87 14.33 -10.24
C ASP A 124 11.06 13.89 -9.38
N TYR A 125 10.83 13.47 -8.13
CA TYR A 125 11.90 12.91 -7.28
C TYR A 125 12.54 11.65 -7.87
N HIS A 126 11.77 10.81 -8.55
CA HIS A 126 12.31 9.62 -9.22
C HIS A 126 13.22 10.03 -10.38
N LEU A 127 12.73 10.92 -11.25
CA LEU A 127 13.45 11.37 -12.43
C LEU A 127 14.71 12.13 -12.04
N LYS A 128 14.60 13.09 -11.11
CA LYS A 128 15.75 13.84 -10.57
C LYS A 128 16.78 12.91 -9.93
N GLY A 129 16.34 11.86 -9.23
CA GLY A 129 17.25 10.87 -8.66
C GLY A 129 18.00 10.07 -9.73
N PHE A 130 17.34 9.67 -10.82
CA PHE A 130 17.99 9.00 -11.94
C PHE A 130 19.00 9.94 -12.65
N GLU A 131 18.63 11.20 -12.86
CA GLU A 131 19.55 12.21 -13.43
C GLU A 131 20.78 12.42 -12.52
N THR A 132 20.58 12.43 -11.20
CA THR A 132 21.69 12.56 -10.24
C THR A 132 22.62 11.34 -10.28
N LEU A 133 22.11 10.15 -10.61
CA LEU A 133 22.91 8.95 -10.85
C LEU A 133 23.60 8.95 -12.23
N GLY A 134 23.37 9.96 -13.08
CA GLY A 134 24.01 10.10 -14.41
C GLY A 134 23.11 9.71 -15.59
N ALA A 135 21.83 9.41 -15.37
CA ALA A 135 20.92 9.15 -16.47
C ALA A 135 20.42 10.45 -17.14
N LYS A 136 20.06 10.36 -18.40
CA LYS A 136 19.35 11.39 -19.15
C LYS A 136 17.88 11.03 -19.24
N VAL A 137 17.01 11.92 -18.80
CA VAL A 137 15.56 11.75 -18.88
C VAL A 137 15.01 12.56 -20.05
N THR A 138 14.26 11.93 -20.92
CA THR A 138 13.54 12.54 -22.04
C THR A 138 12.06 12.21 -21.93
N ILE A 139 11.19 13.17 -22.17
CA ILE A 139 9.75 12.98 -22.25
C ILE A 139 9.37 13.11 -23.73
N ASP A 140 8.78 12.05 -24.29
CA ASP A 140 8.28 11.99 -25.66
C ASP A 140 6.79 11.63 -25.64
N GLY A 141 5.94 12.63 -25.87
CA GLY A 141 4.49 12.49 -25.69
C GLY A 141 4.14 12.03 -24.27
N ASP A 142 3.50 10.87 -24.15
CA ASP A 142 3.10 10.26 -22.88
C ASP A 142 4.08 9.20 -22.35
N LYS A 143 5.35 9.25 -22.83
CA LYS A 143 6.40 8.30 -22.46
C LYS A 143 7.57 8.97 -21.75
N TYR A 144 8.18 8.23 -20.82
CA TYR A 144 9.52 8.47 -20.31
C TYR A 144 10.50 7.61 -21.06
N ILE A 145 11.58 8.21 -21.55
CA ILE A 145 12.76 7.55 -22.12
C ILE A 145 13.93 7.97 -21.23
N ILE A 146 14.56 6.98 -20.57
CA ILE A 146 15.63 7.22 -19.60
C ILE A 146 16.84 6.40 -20.02
N ASP A 147 17.94 7.08 -20.31
CA ASP A 147 19.18 6.51 -20.84
C ASP A 147 20.34 6.84 -19.92
N ALA A 148 21.28 5.91 -19.78
CA ALA A 148 22.55 6.15 -19.12
C ALA A 148 23.67 5.40 -19.83
N GLU A 149 24.83 6.03 -20.04
CA GLU A 149 26.04 5.30 -20.44
C GLU A 149 26.52 4.44 -19.26
N GLU A 150 26.59 5.05 -18.09
CA GLU A 150 26.89 4.42 -16.80
C GLU A 150 26.06 5.08 -15.69
N LEU A 151 25.70 4.30 -14.67
CA LEU A 151 25.14 4.84 -13.43
C LEU A 151 26.25 4.97 -12.40
N ASN A 152 26.36 6.13 -11.80
CA ASN A 152 27.37 6.45 -10.80
C ASN A 152 26.73 6.81 -9.47
N GLY A 153 27.31 6.32 -8.38
CA GLY A 153 26.85 6.61 -7.03
C GLY A 153 26.92 8.11 -6.73
N ALA A 154 25.90 8.62 -6.03
CA ALA A 154 25.75 10.03 -5.74
C ALA A 154 25.05 10.26 -4.41
N ASP A 155 25.11 11.49 -3.90
CA ASP A 155 24.35 11.97 -2.77
C ASP A 155 23.02 12.56 -3.26
N ILE A 156 21.91 11.99 -2.79
CA ILE A 156 20.55 12.36 -3.18
C ILE A 156 19.77 12.75 -1.93
N THR A 157 19.28 13.98 -1.90
CA THR A 157 18.48 14.49 -0.78
C THR A 157 17.06 14.77 -1.25
N PHE A 158 16.06 14.24 -0.51
CA PHE A 158 14.66 14.55 -0.76
C PHE A 158 14.19 15.71 0.12
N ASP A 159 13.42 16.64 -0.46
CA ASP A 159 12.74 17.70 0.32
C ASP A 159 11.59 17.10 1.15
N PHE A 160 11.00 15.99 0.66
CA PHE A 160 9.95 15.22 1.32
C PHE A 160 10.24 13.71 1.22
N PRO A 161 10.07 12.91 2.31
CA PRO A 161 10.35 11.48 2.29
C PRO A 161 9.36 10.75 1.36
N SER A 162 9.79 10.46 0.15
CA SER A 162 8.99 9.78 -0.87
C SER A 162 9.28 8.28 -0.88
N VAL A 163 8.29 7.46 -0.52
CA VAL A 163 8.40 5.98 -0.57
C VAL A 163 8.76 5.51 -1.98
N GLY A 164 8.04 6.03 -2.98
CA GLY A 164 8.24 5.64 -4.37
C GLY A 164 9.64 5.96 -4.87
N ALA A 165 10.11 7.19 -4.64
CA ALA A 165 11.44 7.61 -5.06
C ALA A 165 12.55 6.88 -4.29
N THR A 166 12.40 6.70 -2.97
CA THR A 166 13.37 5.95 -2.16
C THR A 166 13.60 4.54 -2.71
N ILE A 167 12.52 3.80 -2.97
CA ILE A 167 12.62 2.44 -3.54
C ILE A 167 13.20 2.49 -4.95
N ASN A 168 12.70 3.37 -5.81
CA ASN A 168 13.07 3.37 -7.22
C ASN A 168 14.55 3.76 -7.42
N ILE A 169 15.04 4.71 -6.62
CA ILE A 169 16.47 5.08 -6.63
C ILE A 169 17.30 3.93 -6.00
N MET A 170 16.81 3.27 -4.96
CA MET A 170 17.48 2.09 -4.40
C MET A 170 17.65 0.99 -5.47
N LEU A 171 16.59 0.71 -6.27
CA LEU A 171 16.65 -0.25 -7.37
C LEU A 171 17.67 0.18 -8.45
N ALA A 172 17.73 1.47 -8.79
CA ALA A 172 18.68 1.98 -9.78
C ALA A 172 20.12 1.93 -9.27
N ALA A 173 20.36 2.22 -7.99
CA ALA A 173 21.68 2.39 -7.40
C ALA A 173 22.41 1.07 -7.08
N VAL A 174 21.70 -0.08 -6.98
CA VAL A 174 22.35 -1.35 -6.55
C VAL A 174 23.42 -1.86 -7.51
N LYS A 175 23.40 -1.43 -8.78
CA LYS A 175 24.46 -1.75 -9.76
C LYS A 175 25.26 -0.51 -10.21
N ALA A 176 24.99 0.68 -9.66
CA ALA A 176 25.73 1.89 -9.98
C ALA A 176 27.21 1.81 -9.51
N ASN A 177 28.12 2.45 -10.22
CA ASN A 177 29.52 2.52 -9.83
C ASN A 177 29.69 3.33 -8.54
N GLY A 178 30.39 2.80 -7.54
CA GLY A 178 30.65 3.52 -6.29
C GLY A 178 29.55 3.41 -5.25
N GLN A 179 29.28 4.49 -4.53
CA GLN A 179 28.34 4.52 -3.41
C GLN A 179 27.27 5.61 -3.61
N THR A 180 26.03 5.26 -3.38
CA THR A 180 24.89 6.19 -3.33
C THR A 180 24.45 6.38 -1.88
N ARG A 181 24.18 7.63 -1.50
CA ARG A 181 23.54 7.96 -0.21
C ARG A 181 22.23 8.68 -0.49
N ILE A 182 21.14 8.16 0.09
CA ILE A 182 19.81 8.78 0.02
C ILE A 182 19.54 9.41 1.39
N PHE A 183 19.45 10.74 1.44
CA PHE A 183 19.11 11.49 2.65
C PHE A 183 17.62 11.85 2.65
N ASN A 184 17.05 11.97 3.84
CA ASN A 184 15.62 12.14 4.06
C ASN A 184 14.80 11.05 3.36
N ALA A 185 15.33 9.82 3.38
CA ALA A 185 14.67 8.64 2.84
C ALA A 185 13.39 8.32 3.62
N ALA A 186 12.41 7.75 2.94
CA ALA A 186 11.22 7.21 3.60
C ALA A 186 11.57 5.97 4.43
N LYS A 187 10.81 5.72 5.52
CA LYS A 187 11.18 4.75 6.57
C LYS A 187 10.23 3.56 6.65
N GLU A 188 9.28 3.47 5.75
CA GLU A 188 8.24 2.44 5.74
C GLU A 188 8.83 1.03 5.77
N PRO A 189 8.18 0.09 6.50
CA PRO A 189 8.63 -1.30 6.58
C PRO A 189 8.78 -1.99 5.22
N GLU A 190 8.00 -1.58 4.24
CA GLU A 190 8.06 -2.08 2.86
C GLU A 190 9.40 -1.75 2.19
N ILE A 191 10.02 -0.61 2.53
CA ILE A 191 11.36 -0.24 2.06
C ILE A 191 12.42 -1.17 2.64
N VAL A 192 12.29 -1.50 3.93
CA VAL A 192 13.17 -2.47 4.58
C VAL A 192 13.03 -3.84 3.91
N ASN A 193 11.81 -4.29 3.64
CA ASN A 193 11.53 -5.56 2.99
C ASN A 193 12.16 -5.64 1.58
N VAL A 194 12.08 -4.55 0.78
CA VAL A 194 12.75 -4.47 -0.53
C VAL A 194 14.28 -4.48 -0.37
N ALA A 195 14.82 -3.73 0.60
CA ALA A 195 16.27 -3.74 0.87
C ALA A 195 16.78 -5.11 1.28
N ASP A 196 16.02 -5.84 2.10
CA ASP A 196 16.37 -7.20 2.53
C ASP A 196 16.30 -8.20 1.36
N PHE A 197 15.33 -8.04 0.47
CA PHE A 197 15.29 -8.82 -0.76
C PHE A 197 16.52 -8.58 -1.63
N LEU A 198 16.88 -7.31 -1.87
CA LEU A 198 18.10 -6.98 -2.62
C LEU A 198 19.36 -7.53 -1.94
N LYS A 199 19.45 -7.44 -0.61
CA LYS A 199 20.56 -8.04 0.15
C LYS A 199 20.63 -9.56 -0.01
N SER A 200 19.48 -10.25 -0.03
CA SER A 200 19.44 -11.69 -0.26
C SER A 200 20.01 -12.08 -1.62
N MET A 201 19.94 -11.18 -2.59
CA MET A 201 20.56 -11.34 -3.92
C MET A 201 22.03 -10.90 -3.97
N GLY A 202 22.58 -10.33 -2.88
CA GLY A 202 23.97 -9.90 -2.79
C GLY A 202 24.20 -8.39 -2.83
N ALA A 203 23.15 -7.56 -2.79
CA ALA A 203 23.29 -6.12 -2.71
C ALA A 203 23.89 -5.66 -1.37
N LYS A 204 24.60 -4.53 -1.38
CA LYS A 204 25.22 -3.92 -0.20
C LYS A 204 24.45 -2.67 0.20
N ILE A 205 23.46 -2.82 1.07
CA ILE A 205 22.57 -1.75 1.53
C ILE A 205 22.63 -1.65 3.06
N LYS A 206 22.73 -0.42 3.59
CA LYS A 206 22.67 -0.10 5.01
C LYS A 206 21.67 1.02 5.24
N GLY A 207 21.08 1.11 6.44
CA GLY A 207 20.23 2.21 6.87
C GLY A 207 18.79 2.17 6.32
N ALA A 208 18.34 1.11 5.65
CA ALA A 208 16.92 0.96 5.30
C ALA A 208 16.05 1.02 6.55
N GLY A 209 14.96 1.80 6.52
CA GLY A 209 14.12 2.10 7.68
C GLY A 209 14.59 3.28 8.53
N THR A 210 15.70 3.93 8.15
CA THR A 210 16.16 5.20 8.74
C THR A 210 16.03 6.34 7.71
N ASP A 211 16.38 7.57 8.11
CA ASP A 211 16.39 8.72 7.20
C ASP A 211 17.57 8.74 6.21
N THR A 212 18.52 7.83 6.38
CA THR A 212 19.70 7.77 5.50
C THR A 212 19.96 6.34 5.05
N ILE A 213 19.86 6.10 3.74
CA ILE A 213 20.15 4.80 3.13
C ILE A 213 21.45 4.89 2.34
N ILE A 214 22.36 3.94 2.58
CA ILE A 214 23.65 3.86 1.90
C ILE A 214 23.69 2.59 1.06
N ILE A 215 23.95 2.73 -0.22
CA ILE A 215 23.98 1.65 -1.20
C ILE A 215 25.35 1.64 -1.85
N THR A 216 26.06 0.52 -1.75
CA THR A 216 27.31 0.33 -2.50
C THR A 216 27.03 -0.58 -3.67
N GLY A 217 27.25 -0.10 -4.88
CA GLY A 217 26.95 -0.83 -6.10
C GLY A 217 27.72 -2.15 -6.21
N VAL A 218 27.09 -3.13 -6.86
CA VAL A 218 27.66 -4.47 -7.10
C VAL A 218 27.53 -4.84 -8.57
N LYS A 219 28.48 -5.60 -9.09
CA LYS A 219 28.47 -6.00 -10.51
C LYS A 219 27.38 -7.03 -10.83
N LYS A 220 27.03 -7.87 -9.88
CA LYS A 220 26.10 -9.00 -10.08
C LYS A 220 25.21 -9.20 -8.88
N LEU A 221 23.95 -9.51 -9.15
CA LEU A 221 22.96 -9.99 -8.17
C LEU A 221 22.55 -11.41 -8.57
N SER A 222 22.61 -12.33 -7.62
CA SER A 222 22.33 -13.76 -7.83
C SER A 222 20.98 -14.15 -7.24
N LYS A 223 20.72 -15.47 -7.17
CA LYS A 223 19.50 -16.01 -6.56
C LYS A 223 19.21 -15.36 -5.21
N GLY A 224 17.95 -15.01 -5.01
CA GLY A 224 17.49 -14.44 -3.75
C GLY A 224 16.11 -14.96 -3.37
N ASN A 225 15.80 -14.82 -2.11
CA ASN A 225 14.49 -15.15 -1.57
C ASN A 225 14.06 -14.14 -0.54
N ILE A 226 12.75 -13.93 -0.44
CA ILE A 226 12.16 -13.05 0.56
C ILE A 226 10.78 -13.55 0.99
N TYR A 227 10.45 -13.32 2.24
CA TYR A 227 9.09 -13.38 2.75
C TYR A 227 8.49 -11.96 2.72
N THR A 228 7.35 -11.79 2.07
CA THR A 228 6.63 -10.52 2.08
C THR A 228 6.07 -10.27 3.48
N ILE A 229 6.45 -9.16 4.09
CA ILE A 229 5.96 -8.78 5.42
C ILE A 229 4.42 -8.71 5.44
N PRO A 230 3.76 -8.91 6.60
CA PRO A 230 2.32 -8.72 6.73
C PRO A 230 1.88 -7.31 6.34
N ASP A 231 0.74 -7.19 5.67
CA ASP A 231 0.19 -5.89 5.25
C ASP A 231 -0.35 -5.12 6.45
N ARG A 232 0.40 -4.13 6.91
CA ARG A 232 0.01 -3.26 8.04
C ARG A 232 -1.24 -2.42 7.76
N ILE A 233 -1.58 -2.17 6.50
CA ILE A 233 -2.78 -1.40 6.14
C ILE A 233 -4.00 -2.32 6.14
N GLU A 234 -3.87 -3.55 5.65
CA GLU A 234 -4.90 -4.57 5.80
C GLU A 234 -5.14 -4.86 7.28
N ALA A 235 -4.07 -5.07 8.07
CA ALA A 235 -4.16 -5.28 9.51
C ALA A 235 -4.87 -4.12 10.22
N GLY A 236 -4.45 -2.88 9.96
CA GLY A 236 -5.09 -1.69 10.53
C GLY A 236 -6.57 -1.57 10.14
N THR A 237 -6.93 -1.93 8.92
CA THR A 237 -8.34 -1.92 8.47
C THR A 237 -9.18 -2.93 9.25
N TYR A 238 -8.70 -4.16 9.45
CA TYR A 238 -9.45 -5.16 10.23
C TYR A 238 -9.41 -4.90 11.74
N ILE A 239 -8.36 -4.29 12.27
CA ILE A 239 -8.32 -3.79 13.65
C ILE A 239 -9.44 -2.72 13.84
N ILE A 240 -9.58 -1.79 12.90
CA ILE A 240 -10.66 -0.79 12.94
C ILE A 240 -12.04 -1.48 12.77
N ALA A 241 -12.17 -2.52 11.93
CA ALA A 241 -13.39 -3.32 11.84
C ALA A 241 -13.75 -3.97 13.19
N GLY A 242 -12.73 -4.49 13.89
CA GLY A 242 -12.89 -5.04 15.24
C GLY A 242 -13.35 -3.99 16.26
N ALA A 243 -12.79 -2.77 16.20
CA ALA A 243 -13.22 -1.67 17.07
C ALA A 243 -14.66 -1.22 16.81
N LEU A 244 -15.16 -1.37 15.57
CA LEU A 244 -16.54 -1.04 15.18
C LEU A 244 -17.54 -2.14 15.50
N ALA A 245 -17.22 -3.41 15.25
CA ALA A 245 -18.16 -4.52 15.22
C ALA A 245 -17.64 -5.80 15.90
N GLY A 246 -16.45 -5.78 16.53
CA GLY A 246 -15.82 -6.95 17.11
C GLY A 246 -16.50 -7.45 18.39
N GLU A 247 -16.63 -8.78 18.50
CA GLU A 247 -16.93 -9.51 19.72
C GLU A 247 -15.81 -10.55 19.91
N ASP A 248 -14.65 -10.10 20.43
CA ASP A 248 -13.38 -10.85 20.53
C ASP A 248 -12.82 -11.29 19.15
N LEU A 249 -12.76 -10.32 18.22
CA LEU A 249 -12.17 -10.53 16.91
C LEU A 249 -10.64 -10.59 17.00
N VAL A 250 -10.05 -11.68 16.53
CA VAL A 250 -8.60 -11.89 16.46
C VAL A 250 -8.09 -11.48 15.08
N ILE A 251 -7.11 -10.59 15.04
CA ILE A 251 -6.34 -10.26 13.82
C ILE A 251 -4.97 -10.90 13.98
N ASP A 252 -4.70 -11.91 13.19
CA ASP A 252 -3.51 -12.77 13.28
C ASP A 252 -2.51 -12.50 12.17
N LYS A 253 -1.26 -12.92 12.37
CA LYS A 253 -0.13 -12.70 11.46
C LYS A 253 0.14 -11.20 11.24
N ILE A 254 0.08 -10.40 12.27
CA ILE A 254 0.46 -8.98 12.23
C ILE A 254 1.91 -8.78 12.69
N GLU A 255 2.46 -7.62 12.37
CA GLU A 255 3.72 -7.13 12.96
C GLU A 255 3.40 -5.87 13.77
N PRO A 256 3.21 -5.97 15.09
CA PRO A 256 2.74 -4.86 15.93
C PRO A 256 3.58 -3.60 15.84
N LYS A 257 4.90 -3.73 15.67
CA LYS A 257 5.80 -2.57 15.52
C LYS A 257 5.53 -1.74 14.26
N HIS A 258 4.84 -2.31 13.26
CA HIS A 258 4.43 -1.58 12.06
C HIS A 258 3.14 -0.79 12.25
N LEU A 259 2.45 -0.95 13.40
CA LEU A 259 1.13 -0.41 13.72
C LEU A 259 1.15 0.60 14.89
N THR A 260 2.31 1.01 15.35
CA THR A 260 2.49 1.79 16.60
C THR A 260 1.57 3.00 16.67
N SER A 261 1.53 3.85 15.63
CA SER A 261 0.70 5.07 15.64
C SER A 261 -0.81 4.76 15.65
N LEU A 262 -1.24 3.68 15.00
CA LEU A 262 -2.63 3.22 15.08
C LEU A 262 -2.95 2.74 16.51
N LEU A 263 -2.13 1.87 17.09
CA LEU A 263 -2.34 1.31 18.43
C LEU A 263 -2.38 2.42 19.50
N GLU A 264 -1.52 3.42 19.40
CA GLU A 264 -1.54 4.61 20.27
C GLU A 264 -2.85 5.40 20.10
N THR A 265 -3.32 5.58 18.86
CA THR A 265 -4.58 6.26 18.59
C THR A 265 -5.77 5.50 19.19
N LEU A 266 -5.81 4.16 19.02
CA LEU A 266 -6.87 3.32 19.60
C LEU A 266 -6.88 3.39 21.12
N LYS A 267 -5.70 3.41 21.76
CA LYS A 267 -5.58 3.59 23.21
C LYS A 267 -6.14 4.94 23.66
N ASN A 268 -5.86 6.02 22.92
CA ASN A 268 -6.41 7.36 23.19
C ASN A 268 -7.93 7.43 23.00
N MET A 269 -8.49 6.58 22.15
CA MET A 269 -9.94 6.42 21.95
C MET A 269 -10.60 5.54 23.02
N ASN A 270 -9.86 5.02 24.01
CA ASN A 270 -10.34 4.08 25.02
C ASN A 270 -10.80 2.74 24.42
N ILE A 271 -10.13 2.27 23.36
CA ILE A 271 -10.43 0.98 22.74
C ILE A 271 -9.70 -0.13 23.48
N ASN A 272 -10.46 -1.12 23.94
CA ASN A 272 -9.93 -2.29 24.63
C ASN A 272 -9.43 -3.33 23.64
N TYR A 273 -8.19 -3.72 23.78
CA TYR A 273 -7.58 -4.81 23.01
C TYR A 273 -6.51 -5.54 23.83
N VAL A 274 -6.23 -6.77 23.45
CA VAL A 274 -5.09 -7.55 23.95
C VAL A 274 -4.11 -7.71 22.81
N LEU A 275 -2.86 -7.27 23.00
CA LEU A 275 -1.79 -7.40 22.04
C LEU A 275 -0.91 -8.59 22.41
N GLU A 276 -0.71 -9.50 21.47
CA GLU A 276 0.18 -10.66 21.55
C GLU A 276 1.39 -10.45 20.63
N GLU A 277 2.27 -11.44 20.52
CA GLU A 277 3.49 -11.34 19.70
C GLU A 277 3.20 -11.01 18.23
N ASN A 278 2.25 -11.71 17.61
CA ASN A 278 1.90 -11.58 16.18
C ASN A 278 0.39 -11.46 15.96
N SER A 279 -0.38 -11.18 17.00
CA SER A 279 -1.84 -11.03 16.92
C SER A 279 -2.36 -9.92 17.82
N ILE A 280 -3.58 -9.49 17.56
CA ILE A 280 -4.31 -8.56 18.40
C ILE A 280 -5.77 -9.05 18.51
N ILE A 281 -6.31 -9.02 19.71
CA ILE A 281 -7.70 -9.40 20.02
C ILE A 281 -8.45 -8.12 20.34
N ILE A 282 -9.50 -7.82 19.58
CA ILE A 282 -10.34 -6.64 19.79
C ILE A 282 -11.68 -7.09 20.38
N SER A 283 -11.89 -6.74 21.64
CA SER A 283 -13.14 -7.01 22.34
C SER A 283 -14.21 -5.98 21.98
N LYS A 284 -15.45 -6.24 22.40
CA LYS A 284 -16.57 -5.31 22.20
C LYS A 284 -16.30 -3.96 22.86
N GLN A 285 -16.53 -2.89 22.12
CA GLN A 285 -16.38 -1.53 22.60
C GLN A 285 -17.71 -0.96 23.09
N THR A 286 -17.67 -0.11 24.11
CA THR A 286 -18.89 0.49 24.68
C THR A 286 -18.87 2.01 24.73
N ASN A 287 -17.68 2.63 24.76
CA ASN A 287 -17.55 4.09 24.85
C ASN A 287 -16.26 4.54 24.18
N LEU A 288 -16.37 4.98 22.94
CA LEU A 288 -15.25 5.50 22.15
C LEU A 288 -15.07 6.99 22.40
N LEU A 289 -13.87 7.40 22.82
CA LEU A 289 -13.56 8.80 23.01
C LEU A 289 -13.14 9.48 21.69
N PRO A 290 -13.51 10.76 21.50
CA PRO A 290 -13.09 11.53 20.33
C PRO A 290 -11.59 11.83 20.39
N VAL A 291 -10.94 11.89 19.22
CA VAL A 291 -9.52 12.20 19.09
C VAL A 291 -9.26 13.14 17.92
N ASN A 292 -8.13 13.84 17.96
CA ASN A 292 -7.64 14.66 16.86
C ASN A 292 -6.44 13.96 16.22
N ILE A 293 -6.54 13.66 14.94
CA ILE A 293 -5.53 12.92 14.17
C ILE A 293 -5.00 13.80 13.05
N THR A 294 -3.69 13.78 12.84
CA THR A 294 -3.04 14.35 11.66
C THR A 294 -2.25 13.25 10.96
N SER A 295 -2.55 13.00 9.69
CA SER A 295 -1.75 12.07 8.90
C SER A 295 -0.33 12.59 8.73
N SER A 296 0.63 11.71 8.69
CA SER A 296 2.03 12.07 8.49
C SER A 296 2.81 10.90 7.89
N VAL A 297 4.06 11.15 7.51
CA VAL A 297 4.97 10.09 7.06
C VAL A 297 5.23 9.09 8.17
N TYR A 298 5.50 7.84 7.80
CA TYR A 298 5.82 6.78 8.76
C TYR A 298 7.06 7.15 9.61
N PRO A 299 7.05 6.90 10.95
CA PRO A 299 6.10 6.09 11.72
C PRO A 299 4.89 6.84 12.30
N GLY A 300 4.57 8.04 11.83
CA GLY A 300 3.35 8.72 12.25
C GLY A 300 2.08 8.07 11.69
N PHE A 301 0.90 8.70 11.90
CA PHE A 301 -0.37 8.14 11.45
C PHE A 301 -0.44 8.16 9.92
N VAL A 302 -0.50 6.97 9.33
CA VAL A 302 -0.38 6.82 7.87
C VAL A 302 -1.67 7.19 7.14
N THR A 303 -1.54 7.95 6.05
CA THR A 303 -2.67 8.38 5.21
C THR A 303 -3.53 7.22 4.71
N ASP A 304 -2.96 6.02 4.50
CA ASP A 304 -3.69 4.84 4.01
C ASP A 304 -4.70 4.26 5.01
N LEU A 305 -4.62 4.61 6.29
CA LEU A 305 -5.61 4.29 7.31
C LEU A 305 -6.56 5.46 7.61
N GLY A 306 -6.34 6.65 7.02
CA GLY A 306 -7.10 7.84 7.32
C GLY A 306 -8.60 7.70 7.04
N GLN A 307 -8.96 7.14 5.89
CA GLN A 307 -10.36 7.01 5.48
C GLN A 307 -11.13 5.98 6.33
N THR A 308 -10.51 4.83 6.60
CA THR A 308 -11.09 3.80 7.50
C THR A 308 -11.19 4.32 8.95
N MET A 309 -10.20 5.09 9.40
CA MET A 309 -10.22 5.71 10.71
C MET A 309 -11.34 6.74 10.84
N GLN A 310 -11.61 7.54 9.81
CA GLN A 310 -12.73 8.47 9.81
C GLN A 310 -14.08 7.77 9.95
N THR A 311 -14.24 6.54 9.42
CA THR A 311 -15.42 5.70 9.68
C THR A 311 -15.54 5.35 11.17
N LEU A 312 -14.44 4.95 11.84
CA LEU A 312 -14.44 4.68 13.27
C LEU A 312 -14.81 5.93 14.08
N LEU A 313 -14.28 7.09 13.71
CA LEU A 313 -14.56 8.36 14.39
C LEU A 313 -16.02 8.79 14.33
N THR A 314 -16.82 8.30 13.35
CA THR A 314 -18.27 8.52 13.34
C THR A 314 -18.99 7.89 14.54
N GLN A 315 -18.35 6.96 15.24
CA GLN A 315 -18.90 6.25 16.41
C GLN A 315 -18.31 6.74 17.75
N ALA A 316 -17.39 7.72 17.71
CA ALA A 316 -16.82 8.32 18.92
C ALA A 316 -17.80 9.29 19.59
N ASN A 317 -17.82 9.33 20.93
CA ASN A 317 -18.74 10.16 21.71
C ASN A 317 -18.24 11.62 21.81
N GLY A 318 -18.47 12.41 20.76
CA GLY A 318 -18.07 13.81 20.69
C GLY A 318 -17.59 14.21 19.28
N ILE A 319 -16.78 15.26 19.21
CA ILE A 319 -16.23 15.77 17.95
C ILE A 319 -14.77 15.37 17.82
N SER A 320 -14.47 14.61 16.78
CA SER A 320 -13.11 14.26 16.37
C SER A 320 -12.68 15.10 15.16
N THR A 321 -11.37 15.26 14.96
CA THR A 321 -10.84 15.87 13.73
C THR A 321 -9.83 14.96 13.06
N PHE A 322 -9.85 14.94 11.72
CA PHE A 322 -8.83 14.30 10.91
C PHE A 322 -8.23 15.30 9.92
N THR A 323 -6.93 15.54 10.00
CA THR A 323 -6.21 16.43 9.08
C THR A 323 -5.31 15.58 8.16
N GLU A 324 -5.55 15.65 6.85
CA GLU A 324 -4.75 14.95 5.83
C GLU A 324 -3.63 15.89 5.33
N THR A 325 -2.38 15.47 5.49
CA THR A 325 -1.21 16.28 5.09
C THR A 325 -0.39 15.66 3.95
N ILE A 326 -0.72 14.43 3.54
CA ILE A 326 0.02 13.70 2.51
C ILE A 326 -0.69 13.81 1.15
N TYR A 327 -2.02 13.60 1.14
CA TYR A 327 -2.87 13.69 -0.05
C TYR A 327 -4.09 14.57 0.26
N GLU A 328 -3.94 15.87 0.18
CA GLU A 328 -4.92 16.88 0.63
C GLU A 328 -6.34 16.68 0.06
N THR A 329 -6.47 16.10 -1.13
CA THR A 329 -7.77 15.85 -1.76
C THR A 329 -8.38 14.49 -1.41
N ARG A 330 -7.80 13.73 -0.49
CA ARG A 330 -8.22 12.36 -0.15
C ARG A 330 -9.42 12.32 0.80
N MET A 331 -10.48 13.07 0.47
CA MET A 331 -11.69 13.24 1.29
C MET A 331 -12.98 12.80 0.58
N GLY A 332 -12.88 12.19 -0.63
CA GLY A 332 -14.04 11.81 -1.44
C GLY A 332 -14.99 10.78 -0.84
N HIS A 333 -14.55 10.00 0.17
CA HIS A 333 -15.39 9.06 0.90
C HIS A 333 -16.41 9.74 1.81
N ILE A 334 -16.18 10.99 2.24
CA ILE A 334 -17.02 11.72 3.20
C ILE A 334 -18.44 11.91 2.66
N GLU A 335 -18.58 12.24 1.39
CA GLU A 335 -19.88 12.37 0.73
C GLU A 335 -20.73 11.11 0.91
N TYR A 336 -20.11 9.94 0.72
CA TYR A 336 -20.81 8.66 0.84
C TYR A 336 -21.06 8.25 2.29
N LEU A 337 -20.14 8.55 3.23
CA LEU A 337 -20.41 8.36 4.66
C LEU A 337 -21.58 9.24 5.13
N ASN A 338 -21.63 10.49 4.70
CA ASN A 338 -22.76 11.40 5.01
C ASN A 338 -24.08 10.88 4.39
N LYS A 339 -24.03 10.30 3.18
CA LYS A 339 -25.20 9.63 2.57
C LYS A 339 -25.67 8.42 3.39
N MET A 340 -24.75 7.77 4.12
CA MET A 340 -25.08 6.69 5.06
C MET A 340 -25.53 7.19 6.45
N GLY A 341 -25.62 8.51 6.68
CA GLY A 341 -26.08 9.11 7.95
C GLY A 341 -24.96 9.64 8.85
N ALA A 342 -23.70 9.59 8.45
CA ALA A 342 -22.62 10.22 9.20
C ALA A 342 -22.81 11.74 9.27
N ASN A 343 -22.24 12.37 10.29
CA ASN A 343 -22.21 13.83 10.45
C ASN A 343 -20.77 14.31 10.34
N ILE A 344 -20.31 14.49 9.10
CA ILE A 344 -18.95 14.92 8.79
C ILE A 344 -18.99 16.21 7.98
N ALA A 345 -18.44 17.28 8.54
CA ALA A 345 -18.12 18.50 7.82
C ALA A 345 -16.63 18.51 7.46
N ASN A 346 -16.27 18.97 6.26
CA ASN A 346 -14.87 19.02 5.87
C ASN A 346 -14.52 20.33 5.13
N THR A 347 -13.27 20.74 5.29
CA THR A 347 -12.56 21.71 4.44
C THR A 347 -11.73 20.93 3.41
N SER A 348 -10.81 21.60 2.70
CA SER A 348 -9.97 20.96 1.69
C SER A 348 -9.24 19.71 2.21
N ASN A 349 -8.64 19.79 3.40
CA ASN A 349 -7.81 18.72 3.95
C ASN A 349 -8.12 18.36 5.41
N LYS A 350 -9.17 18.92 6.00
CA LYS A 350 -9.55 18.64 7.39
C LYS A 350 -11.01 18.27 7.50
N ALA A 351 -11.29 17.13 8.13
CA ALA A 351 -12.63 16.66 8.48
C ALA A 351 -12.93 16.91 9.96
N PHE A 352 -14.16 17.31 10.25
CA PHE A 352 -14.75 17.43 11.58
C PHE A 352 -15.87 16.40 11.66
N ILE A 353 -15.70 15.42 12.52
CA ILE A 353 -16.54 14.22 12.60
C ILE A 353 -17.28 14.25 13.93
N THR A 354 -18.59 14.41 13.90
CA THR A 354 -19.45 14.38 15.09
C THR A 354 -20.06 12.99 15.24
N GLY A 355 -19.88 12.37 16.40
CA GLY A 355 -20.43 11.07 16.73
C GLY A 355 -20.94 10.99 18.17
N PRO A 356 -21.55 9.83 18.56
CA PRO A 356 -21.86 8.70 17.69
C PRO A 356 -23.05 9.02 16.77
N THR A 357 -22.96 8.57 15.51
CA THR A 357 -24.07 8.66 14.55
C THR A 357 -24.52 7.28 14.11
N PRO A 358 -25.84 6.97 14.16
CA PRO A 358 -26.36 5.73 13.58
C PRO A 358 -26.19 5.77 12.05
N LEU A 359 -25.53 4.75 11.49
CA LEU A 359 -25.41 4.62 10.05
C LEU A 359 -26.50 3.74 9.46
N SER A 360 -26.96 4.07 8.26
CA SER A 360 -27.96 3.33 7.51
C SER A 360 -27.36 2.84 6.19
N GLY A 361 -27.78 1.65 5.76
CA GLY A 361 -27.40 1.09 4.48
C GLY A 361 -27.78 2.00 3.32
N ALA A 362 -26.89 2.14 2.34
CA ALA A 362 -27.10 3.00 1.19
C ALA A 362 -26.42 2.44 -0.07
N HIS A 363 -26.80 2.96 -1.23
CA HIS A 363 -26.08 2.72 -2.48
C HIS A 363 -24.98 3.77 -2.64
N VAL A 364 -23.73 3.34 -2.56
CA VAL A 364 -22.52 4.17 -2.54
C VAL A 364 -21.50 3.67 -3.55
N LYS A 365 -20.39 4.39 -3.73
CA LYS A 365 -19.39 4.08 -4.74
C LYS A 365 -17.98 4.16 -4.17
N ALA A 366 -17.16 3.16 -4.46
CA ALA A 366 -15.74 3.18 -4.13
C ALA A 366 -14.99 4.08 -5.12
N SER A 367 -14.60 5.29 -4.70
CA SER A 367 -13.82 6.22 -5.53
C SER A 367 -12.34 5.82 -5.67
N ASP A 368 -11.83 5.09 -4.69
CA ASP A 368 -10.48 4.53 -4.63
C ASP A 368 -10.44 3.35 -3.65
N LEU A 369 -9.29 2.68 -3.58
CA LEU A 369 -9.05 1.51 -2.73
C LEU A 369 -9.42 1.75 -1.25
N ARG A 370 -8.98 2.85 -0.66
CA ARG A 370 -9.15 3.12 0.79
C ARG A 370 -10.51 3.73 1.10
N ALA A 371 -11.06 4.53 0.19
CA ALA A 371 -12.45 4.97 0.25
C ALA A 371 -13.39 3.76 0.25
N GLY A 372 -13.16 2.79 -0.64
CA GLY A 372 -13.92 1.57 -0.68
C GLY A 372 -13.85 0.78 0.65
N ALA A 373 -12.66 0.65 1.23
CA ALA A 373 -12.49 0.00 2.53
C ALA A 373 -13.25 0.73 3.66
N ALA A 374 -13.23 2.06 3.68
CA ALA A 374 -14.00 2.86 4.64
C ALA A 374 -15.51 2.59 4.52
N LEU A 375 -16.03 2.51 3.28
CA LEU A 375 -17.44 2.20 3.03
C LEU A 375 -17.80 0.75 3.39
N VAL A 376 -16.87 -0.22 3.24
CA VAL A 376 -17.05 -1.58 3.75
C VAL A 376 -17.23 -1.55 5.25
N LEU A 377 -16.35 -0.87 5.99
CA LEU A 377 -16.44 -0.75 7.44
C LEU A 377 -17.74 -0.08 7.89
N ALA A 378 -18.17 0.98 7.19
CA ALA A 378 -19.46 1.63 7.45
C ALA A 378 -20.63 0.68 7.23
N GLY A 379 -20.60 -0.10 6.13
CA GLY A 379 -21.64 -1.10 5.84
C GLY A 379 -21.72 -2.24 6.86
N LEU A 380 -20.61 -2.58 7.53
CA LEU A 380 -20.62 -3.60 8.59
C LEU A 380 -21.49 -3.21 9.79
N ILE A 381 -21.58 -1.91 10.09
CA ILE A 381 -22.32 -1.39 11.26
C ILE A 381 -23.63 -0.68 10.90
N ALA A 382 -23.85 -0.40 9.61
CA ALA A 382 -25.05 0.28 9.13
C ALA A 382 -26.30 -0.60 9.30
N ASP A 383 -27.44 0.02 9.60
CA ASP A 383 -28.72 -0.68 9.60
C ASP A 383 -29.23 -0.85 8.16
N GLY A 384 -29.52 -2.09 7.76
CA GLY A 384 -30.00 -2.44 6.43
C GLY A 384 -28.89 -2.77 5.42
N LYS A 385 -29.21 -2.62 4.13
CA LYS A 385 -28.34 -3.07 3.02
C LYS A 385 -27.48 -1.93 2.49
N THR A 386 -26.16 -2.15 2.44
CA THR A 386 -25.19 -1.28 1.75
C THR A 386 -24.75 -1.93 0.45
N ILE A 387 -24.81 -1.18 -0.66
CA ILE A 387 -24.34 -1.59 -1.99
C ILE A 387 -23.18 -0.67 -2.37
N ILE A 388 -22.00 -1.25 -2.61
CA ILE A 388 -20.81 -0.50 -2.98
C ILE A 388 -20.48 -0.81 -4.42
N ASP A 389 -20.69 0.15 -5.33
CA ASP A 389 -20.29 0.07 -6.73
C ASP A 389 -18.77 0.25 -6.88
N GLU A 390 -18.25 -0.17 -8.03
CA GLU A 390 -16.81 -0.11 -8.37
C GLU A 390 -15.92 -0.82 -7.33
N ALA A 391 -16.41 -1.95 -6.80
CA ALA A 391 -15.69 -2.75 -5.81
C ALA A 391 -14.33 -3.29 -6.33
N ASP A 392 -14.11 -3.28 -7.64
CA ASP A 392 -12.79 -3.57 -8.24
C ASP A 392 -11.67 -2.75 -7.63
N HIS A 393 -11.95 -1.50 -7.21
CA HIS A 393 -10.98 -0.67 -6.48
C HIS A 393 -10.53 -1.31 -5.18
N ILE A 394 -11.43 -2.00 -4.46
CA ILE A 394 -11.14 -2.66 -3.17
C ILE A 394 -10.28 -3.91 -3.42
N LEU A 395 -10.64 -4.69 -4.44
CA LEU A 395 -9.97 -5.95 -4.80
C LEU A 395 -8.53 -5.77 -5.31
N ARG A 396 -8.13 -4.54 -5.61
CA ARG A 396 -6.74 -4.20 -5.96
C ARG A 396 -5.77 -4.35 -4.81
N GLY A 397 -6.24 -4.31 -3.56
CA GLY A 397 -5.35 -4.27 -2.41
C GLY A 397 -5.79 -5.04 -1.18
N TYR A 398 -7.00 -5.62 -1.19
CA TYR A 398 -7.48 -6.50 -0.12
C TYR A 398 -7.74 -7.89 -0.70
N GLU A 399 -6.92 -8.84 -0.30
CA GLU A 399 -7.07 -10.23 -0.70
C GLU A 399 -8.31 -10.85 -0.06
N ASN A 400 -9.27 -11.28 -0.89
CA ASN A 400 -10.47 -12.01 -0.44
C ASN A 400 -11.23 -11.33 0.71
N ILE A 401 -11.36 -9.99 0.69
CA ILE A 401 -12.00 -9.22 1.78
C ILE A 401 -13.39 -9.75 2.16
N ASN A 402 -14.21 -10.12 1.16
CA ASN A 402 -15.53 -10.68 1.39
C ASN A 402 -15.46 -12.05 2.10
N ILE A 403 -14.52 -12.91 1.71
CA ILE A 403 -14.33 -14.23 2.30
C ILE A 403 -13.83 -14.10 3.75
N LYS A 404 -12.80 -13.26 3.97
CA LYS A 404 -12.24 -13.02 5.31
C LYS A 404 -13.28 -12.49 6.27
N LEU A 405 -14.07 -11.49 5.86
CA LEU A 405 -15.13 -10.91 6.68
C LEU A 405 -16.30 -11.89 6.89
N SER A 406 -16.70 -12.65 5.86
CA SER A 406 -17.76 -13.66 6.00
C SER A 406 -17.39 -14.76 7.00
N LYS A 407 -16.13 -15.20 7.03
CA LYS A 407 -15.63 -16.22 7.97
C LYS A 407 -15.79 -15.80 9.44
N VAL A 408 -15.77 -14.51 9.72
CA VAL A 408 -15.91 -13.95 11.07
C VAL A 408 -17.29 -13.38 11.35
N GLY A 409 -18.29 -13.67 10.51
CA GLY A 409 -19.70 -13.40 10.78
C GLY A 409 -20.33 -12.25 9.99
N ALA A 410 -19.58 -11.57 9.10
CA ALA A 410 -20.16 -10.55 8.25
C ALA A 410 -21.07 -11.15 7.15
N LYS A 411 -22.21 -10.52 6.92
CA LYS A 411 -23.11 -10.85 5.80
C LYS A 411 -22.69 -9.99 4.58
N ILE A 412 -21.67 -10.45 3.89
CA ILE A 412 -21.03 -9.74 2.77
C ILE A 412 -20.86 -10.66 1.57
N ARG A 413 -21.11 -10.14 0.34
CA ARG A 413 -20.92 -10.87 -0.90
C ARG A 413 -20.50 -9.94 -2.04
N ILE A 414 -19.90 -10.53 -3.08
CA ILE A 414 -19.59 -9.86 -4.34
C ILE A 414 -20.66 -10.25 -5.35
N GLU A 415 -21.13 -9.27 -6.14
CA GLU A 415 -21.97 -9.45 -7.33
C GLU A 415 -21.25 -8.83 -8.54
N GLU A 416 -21.19 -9.55 -9.69
CA GLU A 416 -20.58 -9.13 -10.95
C GLU A 416 -21.57 -8.42 -11.89
#